data_167a7be90234dd06289340140ba97b6f
#
_entry.id   167a7be90234dd06289340140ba97b6f
#
_cell.length_a   1.000
_cell.length_b   1.000
_cell.length_c   1.000
_cell.angle_alpha   90.00
_cell.angle_beta   90.00
_cell.angle_gamma   90.00
#
_symmetry.space_group_name_H-M   'P 1'
#
loop_
_entity.id
_entity.type
_entity.pdbx_description
1 polymer ?
#
loop_
_entity_poly.entity_id
_entity_poly.type
_entity_poly.pdbx_seq_one_letter_code
_entity_poly.pdbx_strand_id
1 'polypeptide(L)'
;GFAVFAHSVIARATKPVALVPLSSMGMSEGTNAFTKSRFLVPYLMGFRGRAIFFDASDMLMLGDVSEIDAQFSSDFAVQVVQHKDYQTRNRIKYVGTGMEAINKDYPRKNWASVMLFNCEHPIWQDMTPARIAGMSLSDLLSLDFCGEDVGMLHPKWNRLVDEGQSSHGKVLHWTAGIPAF
;
A
#
# COMPACT_ATOMS: atom_id res chain seq x y z
N GLY A 1 -12.79 -4.07 7.74
CA GLY A 1 -11.60 -3.95 6.92
C GLY A 1 -11.87 -4.24 5.45
N PHE A 2 -11.27 -5.29 4.90
CA PHE A 2 -11.28 -5.55 3.45
C PHE A 2 -12.65 -5.46 2.77
N ALA A 3 -13.70 -6.04 3.33
CA ALA A 3 -15.04 -6.01 2.72
C ALA A 3 -15.59 -4.57 2.56
N VAL A 4 -15.33 -3.70 3.52
CA VAL A 4 -15.72 -2.28 3.45
C VAL A 4 -14.95 -1.56 2.36
N PHE A 5 -13.64 -1.78 2.29
CA PHE A 5 -12.80 -1.21 1.23
C PHE A 5 -13.23 -1.71 -0.14
N ALA A 6 -13.38 -3.03 -0.33
CA ALA A 6 -13.81 -3.63 -1.58
C ALA A 6 -15.15 -3.08 -2.06
N HIS A 7 -16.15 -2.98 -1.16
CA HIS A 7 -17.43 -2.35 -1.46
C HIS A 7 -17.24 -0.88 -1.89
N SER A 8 -16.41 -0.13 -1.17
CA SER A 8 -16.17 1.28 -1.48
C SER A 8 -15.51 1.51 -2.84
N VAL A 9 -14.65 0.59 -3.30
CA VAL A 9 -14.05 0.59 -4.65
C VAL A 9 -15.12 0.30 -5.69
N ILE A 10 -15.86 -0.81 -5.54
CA ILE A 10 -16.87 -1.25 -6.50
C ILE A 10 -17.96 -0.19 -6.69
N ALA A 11 -18.43 0.42 -5.59
CA ALA A 11 -19.48 1.43 -5.63
C ALA A 11 -19.10 2.71 -6.38
N ARG A 12 -17.80 2.92 -6.64
CA ARG A 12 -17.28 4.15 -7.28
C ARG A 12 -16.54 3.89 -8.59
N ALA A 13 -16.32 2.63 -8.93
CA ALA A 13 -15.63 2.27 -10.16
C ALA A 13 -16.51 2.58 -11.38
N THR A 14 -15.99 3.36 -12.32
CA THR A 14 -16.63 3.64 -13.62
C THR A 14 -16.16 2.69 -14.72
N LYS A 15 -15.12 1.89 -14.43
CA LYS A 15 -14.57 0.86 -15.32
C LYS A 15 -14.60 -0.49 -14.63
N PRO A 16 -14.61 -1.60 -15.39
CA PRO A 16 -14.49 -2.93 -14.80
C PRO A 16 -13.23 -3.05 -13.93
N VAL A 17 -13.37 -3.58 -12.71
CA VAL A 17 -12.28 -3.85 -11.78
C VAL A 17 -12.32 -5.29 -11.32
N ALA A 18 -11.15 -5.91 -11.17
CA ALA A 18 -10.99 -7.19 -10.49
C ALA A 18 -10.31 -6.94 -9.14
N LEU A 19 -10.90 -7.41 -8.06
CA LEU A 19 -10.34 -7.31 -6.72
C LEU A 19 -9.84 -8.68 -6.28
N VAL A 20 -8.56 -8.75 -5.94
CA VAL A 20 -7.89 -9.98 -5.49
C VAL A 20 -7.41 -9.78 -4.06
N PRO A 21 -8.03 -10.44 -3.07
CA PRO A 21 -7.52 -10.39 -1.71
C PRO A 21 -6.19 -11.15 -1.63
N LEU A 22 -5.14 -10.50 -1.14
CA LEU A 22 -3.87 -11.15 -0.85
C LEU A 22 -3.89 -11.70 0.58
N SER A 23 -3.56 -12.97 0.72
CA SER A 23 -3.28 -13.60 2.01
C SER A 23 -1.79 -13.51 2.34
N SER A 24 -1.40 -14.02 3.51
CA SER A 24 0.00 -14.06 3.96
C SER A 24 0.94 -14.84 3.04
N MET A 25 0.41 -15.71 2.19
CA MET A 25 1.19 -16.57 1.28
C MET A 25 2.33 -17.33 1.97
N GLY A 26 2.21 -17.63 3.28
CA GLY A 26 3.25 -18.28 4.07
C GLY A 26 4.44 -17.38 4.45
N MET A 27 4.42 -16.10 4.11
CA MET A 27 5.47 -15.14 4.45
C MET A 27 5.12 -14.41 5.75
N SER A 28 5.45 -15.01 6.87
CA SER A 28 4.97 -14.65 8.23
C SER A 28 5.93 -13.78 9.04
N GLU A 29 6.74 -12.93 8.44
CA GLU A 29 7.57 -12.00 9.20
C GLU A 29 6.93 -10.61 9.31
N GLY A 30 7.02 -10.02 10.50
CA GLY A 30 6.54 -8.67 10.82
C GLY A 30 5.30 -8.68 11.72
N THR A 31 4.85 -7.49 12.09
CA THR A 31 3.65 -7.27 12.91
C THR A 31 2.36 -7.74 12.23
N ASN A 32 2.38 -7.85 10.89
CA ASN A 32 1.27 -8.35 10.08
C ASN A 32 1.77 -9.47 9.18
N ALA A 33 1.10 -10.61 9.22
CA ALA A 33 1.44 -11.81 8.43
C ALA A 33 1.49 -11.59 6.90
N PHE A 34 0.95 -10.48 6.39
CA PHE A 34 0.88 -10.15 4.96
C PHE A 34 1.73 -8.94 4.55
N THR A 35 2.59 -8.43 5.42
CA THR A 35 3.39 -7.24 5.09
C THR A 35 4.28 -7.46 3.85
N LYS A 36 4.93 -8.63 3.75
CA LYS A 36 5.76 -8.98 2.58
C LYS A 36 4.94 -9.33 1.34
N SER A 37 3.72 -9.86 1.51
CA SER A 37 2.88 -10.33 0.38
C SER A 37 2.54 -9.23 -0.62
N ARG A 38 2.50 -7.97 -0.20
CA ARG A 38 2.23 -6.83 -1.08
C ARG A 38 3.24 -6.71 -2.24
N PHE A 39 4.47 -7.16 -2.03
CA PHE A 39 5.53 -7.11 -3.04
C PHE A 39 5.48 -8.28 -4.02
N LEU A 40 4.58 -9.25 -3.80
CA LEU A 40 4.30 -10.33 -4.74
C LEU A 40 3.39 -9.90 -5.91
N VAL A 41 2.80 -8.72 -5.87
CA VAL A 41 1.84 -8.30 -6.90
C VAL A 41 2.41 -8.45 -8.32
N PRO A 42 3.62 -7.97 -8.66
CA PRO A 42 4.17 -8.18 -10.00
C PRO A 42 4.38 -9.67 -10.36
N TYR A 43 4.82 -10.50 -9.42
CA TYR A 43 4.97 -11.94 -9.60
C TYR A 43 3.61 -12.61 -9.90
N LEU A 44 2.56 -12.27 -9.14
CA LEU A 44 1.22 -12.81 -9.32
C LEU A 44 0.58 -12.36 -10.64
N MET A 45 0.97 -11.19 -11.14
CA MET A 45 0.61 -10.70 -12.48
C MET A 45 1.42 -11.37 -13.61
N GLY A 46 2.33 -12.30 -13.30
CA GLY A 46 3.23 -12.91 -14.27
C GLY A 46 4.17 -11.89 -14.92
N PHE A 47 4.53 -10.84 -14.18
CA PHE A 47 5.38 -9.74 -14.63
C PHE A 47 4.84 -9.03 -15.88
N ARG A 48 3.50 -8.85 -15.95
CA ARG A 48 2.82 -8.23 -17.10
C ARG A 48 1.80 -7.20 -16.65
N GLY A 49 1.66 -6.16 -17.47
CA GLY A 49 0.68 -5.11 -17.27
C GLY A 49 0.91 -4.30 -16.00
N ARG A 50 -0.17 -3.86 -15.40
CA ARG A 50 -0.13 -3.01 -14.21
C ARG A 50 -1.18 -3.43 -13.19
N ALA A 51 -0.91 -3.15 -11.93
CA ALA A 51 -1.80 -3.45 -10.83
C ALA A 51 -1.74 -2.36 -9.76
N ILE A 52 -2.79 -2.22 -8.97
CA ILE A 52 -2.83 -1.30 -7.84
C ILE A 52 -2.98 -2.13 -6.56
N PHE A 53 -2.07 -1.93 -5.62
CA PHE A 53 -2.16 -2.50 -4.28
C PHE A 53 -2.67 -1.45 -3.30
N PHE A 54 -3.51 -1.90 -2.37
CA PHE A 54 -3.95 -1.12 -1.21
C PHE A 54 -3.78 -1.96 0.07
N ASP A 55 -3.32 -1.32 1.14
CA ASP A 55 -3.39 -1.88 2.51
C ASP A 55 -4.82 -1.72 3.03
N ALA A 56 -5.71 -2.55 2.48
CA ALA A 56 -7.16 -2.33 2.43
C ALA A 56 -7.89 -2.53 3.77
N SER A 57 -7.21 -2.97 4.83
CA SER A 57 -7.85 -3.31 6.11
C SER A 57 -8.38 -2.08 6.86
N ASP A 58 -7.74 -0.94 6.68
CA ASP A 58 -7.95 0.32 7.37
C ASP A 58 -8.08 1.52 6.41
N MET A 59 -8.55 1.24 5.20
CA MET A 59 -8.77 2.25 4.16
C MET A 59 -10.25 2.35 3.72
N LEU A 60 -10.60 3.52 3.17
CA LEU A 60 -11.88 3.78 2.52
C LEU A 60 -11.65 4.51 1.20
N MET A 61 -12.17 3.95 0.10
CA MET A 61 -12.15 4.59 -1.21
C MET A 61 -13.31 5.58 -1.34
N LEU A 62 -13.02 6.83 -1.69
CA LEU A 62 -14.00 7.89 -1.95
C LEU A 62 -13.95 8.39 -3.41
N GLY A 63 -13.00 7.93 -4.20
CA GLY A 63 -12.86 8.26 -5.62
C GLY A 63 -12.97 7.05 -6.53
N ASP A 64 -12.89 7.28 -7.84
CA ASP A 64 -12.81 6.21 -8.82
C ASP A 64 -11.36 5.71 -8.93
N VAL A 65 -11.16 4.40 -8.77
CA VAL A 65 -9.84 3.77 -8.87
C VAL A 65 -9.18 3.95 -10.24
N SER A 66 -9.97 4.12 -11.31
CA SER A 66 -9.46 4.39 -12.65
C SER A 66 -8.68 5.70 -12.77
N GLU A 67 -8.90 6.64 -11.86
CA GLU A 67 -8.12 7.88 -11.80
C GLU A 67 -6.70 7.67 -11.24
N ILE A 68 -6.46 6.60 -10.47
CA ILE A 68 -5.09 6.19 -10.09
C ILE A 68 -4.40 5.62 -11.32
N ASP A 69 -5.07 4.71 -12.02
CA ASP A 69 -4.57 4.11 -13.26
C ASP A 69 -4.21 5.16 -14.32
N ALA A 70 -4.97 6.25 -14.40
CA ALA A 70 -4.68 7.36 -15.30
C ALA A 70 -3.38 8.15 -14.97
N GLN A 71 -2.80 7.95 -13.78
CA GLN A 71 -1.50 8.54 -13.40
C GLN A 71 -0.32 7.64 -13.73
N PHE A 72 -0.56 6.49 -14.35
CA PHE A 72 0.51 5.54 -14.67
C PHE A 72 1.58 6.18 -15.58
N SER A 73 2.85 5.97 -15.21
CA SER A 73 4.01 6.22 -16.07
C SER A 73 4.85 4.94 -16.16
N SER A 74 5.26 4.60 -17.38
CA SER A 74 6.18 3.48 -17.64
C SER A 74 7.60 3.72 -17.17
N ASP A 75 7.94 4.97 -16.83
CA ASP A 75 9.28 5.37 -16.39
C ASP A 75 9.64 4.83 -14.99
N PHE A 76 8.62 4.40 -14.23
CA PHE A 76 8.80 3.94 -12.87
C PHE A 76 8.40 2.48 -12.70
N ALA A 77 9.10 1.80 -11.81
CA ALA A 77 8.74 0.45 -11.38
C ALA A 77 7.45 0.45 -10.54
N VAL A 78 7.31 1.47 -9.71
CA VAL A 78 6.16 1.67 -8.83
C VAL A 78 5.92 3.15 -8.60
N GLN A 79 4.66 3.56 -8.53
CA GLN A 79 4.28 4.90 -8.12
C GLN A 79 3.52 4.85 -6.79
N VAL A 80 3.85 5.75 -5.87
CA VAL A 80 3.32 5.75 -4.50
C VAL A 80 2.98 7.17 -4.04
N VAL A 81 2.13 7.29 -3.04
CA VAL A 81 1.98 8.58 -2.34
C VAL A 81 3.18 8.79 -1.44
N GLN A 82 4.02 9.76 -1.80
CA GLN A 82 5.21 10.12 -1.05
C GLN A 82 4.84 11.05 0.11
N HIS A 83 4.82 10.51 1.32
CA HIS A 83 4.63 11.29 2.54
C HIS A 83 5.97 11.92 2.96
N LYS A 84 6.40 12.95 2.19
CA LYS A 84 7.63 13.69 2.51
C LYS A 84 7.44 14.39 3.85
N ASP A 85 8.51 14.41 4.65
CA ASP A 85 8.54 15.06 5.97
C ASP A 85 7.51 14.56 6.98
N TYR A 86 6.94 13.36 6.72
CA TYR A 86 5.98 12.75 7.62
C TYR A 86 6.69 12.26 8.90
N GLN A 87 6.12 12.65 10.03
CA GLN A 87 6.48 12.15 11.36
C GLN A 87 5.23 11.61 12.05
N THR A 88 5.36 10.45 12.65
CA THR A 88 4.27 9.79 13.39
C THR A 88 3.79 10.66 14.55
N ARG A 89 2.51 10.98 14.57
CA ARG A 89 1.85 11.66 15.69
C ARG A 89 1.39 10.69 16.77
N ASN A 90 0.79 9.58 16.36
CA ASN A 90 0.31 8.53 17.26
C ASN A 90 1.44 7.55 17.57
N ARG A 91 2.00 7.64 18.77
CA ARG A 91 3.11 6.77 19.20
C ARG A 91 2.73 5.31 19.41
N ILE A 92 1.44 5.02 19.55
CA ILE A 92 0.89 3.67 19.76
C ILE A 92 -0.22 3.45 18.73
N LYS A 93 -0.20 2.28 18.11
CA LYS A 93 -1.23 1.80 17.19
C LYS A 93 -2.14 0.80 17.88
N TYR A 94 -3.40 0.70 17.43
CA TYR A 94 -4.36 -0.30 17.86
C TYR A 94 -4.58 -0.32 19.38
N VAL A 95 -4.62 0.88 19.99
CA VAL A 95 -4.75 1.09 21.44
C VAL A 95 -5.95 0.30 21.98
N GLY A 96 -5.73 -0.43 23.09
CA GLY A 96 -6.78 -1.21 23.76
C GLY A 96 -7.15 -2.51 23.04
N THR A 97 -6.42 -2.94 22.03
CA THR A 97 -6.63 -4.21 21.33
C THR A 97 -5.46 -5.18 21.57
N GLY A 98 -5.66 -6.46 21.29
CA GLY A 98 -4.59 -7.47 21.33
C GLY A 98 -3.48 -7.24 20.28
N MET A 99 -3.62 -6.24 19.41
CA MET A 99 -2.64 -5.85 18.39
C MET A 99 -1.88 -4.57 18.75
N GLU A 100 -2.05 -4.06 19.96
CA GLU A 100 -1.39 -2.82 20.39
C GLU A 100 0.13 -2.90 20.18
N ALA A 101 0.69 -1.88 19.51
CA ALA A 101 2.10 -1.86 19.15
C ALA A 101 2.64 -0.43 19.08
N ILE A 102 3.95 -0.30 19.33
CA ILE A 102 4.66 0.97 19.17
C ILE A 102 4.68 1.34 17.68
N ASN A 103 4.27 2.57 17.38
CA ASN A 103 4.28 3.14 16.04
C ASN A 103 5.62 3.83 15.76
N LYS A 104 6.64 3.07 15.38
CA LYS A 104 7.98 3.60 15.09
C LYS A 104 8.03 4.32 13.75
N ASP A 105 8.80 5.41 13.68
CA ASP A 105 9.16 6.02 12.41
C ASP A 105 10.25 5.21 11.70
N TYR A 106 10.19 5.23 10.37
CA TYR A 106 11.20 4.67 9.47
C TYR A 106 11.19 5.45 8.15
N PRO A 107 12.28 5.41 7.37
CA PRO A 107 12.35 6.08 6.08
C PRO A 107 11.21 5.67 5.15
N ARG A 108 10.64 6.64 4.41
CA ARG A 108 9.52 6.41 3.47
C ARG A 108 8.30 5.72 4.07
N LYS A 109 8.02 5.98 5.35
CA LYS A 109 6.88 5.39 6.06
C LYS A 109 5.57 5.64 5.33
N ASN A 110 4.71 4.60 5.27
CA ASN A 110 3.41 4.57 4.59
C ASN A 110 3.47 4.69 3.05
N TRP A 111 4.66 4.74 2.42
CA TRP A 111 4.76 4.76 0.96
C TRP A 111 4.22 3.46 0.35
N ALA A 112 4.51 2.31 0.95
CA ALA A 112 4.06 1.00 0.48
C ALA A 112 2.60 0.66 0.83
N SER A 113 1.78 1.63 1.25
CA SER A 113 0.37 1.39 1.58
C SER A 113 -0.55 1.50 0.36
N VAL A 114 -0.20 2.33 -0.62
CA VAL A 114 -0.88 2.45 -1.92
C VAL A 114 0.20 2.45 -2.99
N MET A 115 0.18 1.45 -3.86
CA MET A 115 1.22 1.25 -4.88
C MET A 115 0.57 0.98 -6.25
N LEU A 116 0.89 1.80 -7.24
CA LEU A 116 0.58 1.53 -8.64
C LEU A 116 1.83 0.90 -9.27
N PHE A 117 1.75 -0.39 -9.55
CA PHE A 117 2.84 -1.18 -10.12
C PHE A 117 2.88 -1.12 -11.64
N ASN A 118 4.05 -0.88 -12.20
CA ASN A 118 4.43 -1.31 -13.53
C ASN A 118 4.99 -2.73 -13.42
N CYS A 119 4.14 -3.75 -13.56
CA CYS A 119 4.55 -5.13 -13.36
C CYS A 119 5.57 -5.62 -14.41
N GLU A 120 5.70 -4.91 -15.54
CA GLU A 120 6.64 -5.24 -16.62
C GLU A 120 8.04 -4.66 -16.39
N HIS A 121 8.20 -3.76 -15.40
CA HIS A 121 9.49 -3.15 -15.13
C HIS A 121 10.54 -4.20 -14.75
N PRO A 122 11.78 -4.14 -15.31
CA PRO A 122 12.80 -5.16 -15.12
C PRO A 122 13.14 -5.49 -13.67
N ILE A 123 13.05 -4.51 -12.77
CA ILE A 123 13.36 -4.67 -11.35
C ILE A 123 12.51 -5.77 -10.67
N TRP A 124 11.30 -6.03 -11.18
CA TRP A 124 10.40 -7.04 -10.63
C TRP A 124 10.75 -8.46 -11.04
N GLN A 125 11.48 -8.66 -12.13
CA GLN A 125 11.75 -10.01 -12.68
C GLN A 125 12.46 -10.94 -11.69
N ASP A 126 13.28 -10.37 -10.80
CA ASP A 126 13.96 -11.10 -9.75
C ASP A 126 13.18 -11.17 -8.44
N MET A 127 12.04 -10.45 -8.31
CA MET A 127 11.27 -10.39 -7.08
C MET A 127 10.35 -11.61 -6.93
N THR A 128 10.98 -12.77 -6.83
CA THR A 128 10.31 -14.05 -6.58
C THR A 128 9.86 -14.18 -5.12
N PRO A 129 8.92 -15.10 -4.79
CA PRO A 129 8.54 -15.37 -3.41
C PRO A 129 9.72 -15.66 -2.48
N ALA A 130 10.69 -16.46 -2.95
CA ALA A 130 11.88 -16.80 -2.17
C ALA A 130 12.76 -15.57 -1.89
N ARG A 131 12.97 -14.71 -2.89
CA ARG A 131 13.73 -13.46 -2.71
C ARG A 131 13.05 -12.51 -1.74
N ILE A 132 11.74 -12.26 -1.91
CA ILE A 132 10.96 -11.39 -1.04
C ILE A 132 10.96 -11.92 0.40
N ALA A 133 10.83 -13.23 0.61
CA ALA A 133 10.91 -13.84 1.93
C ALA A 133 12.26 -13.57 2.62
N GLY A 134 13.36 -13.58 1.87
CA GLY A 134 14.72 -13.34 2.39
C GLY A 134 15.07 -11.85 2.60
N MET A 135 14.29 -10.91 2.06
CA MET A 135 14.58 -9.47 2.22
C MET A 135 14.12 -8.95 3.59
N SER A 136 14.81 -7.91 4.10
CA SER A 136 14.38 -7.22 5.30
C SER A 136 13.07 -6.46 5.08
N LEU A 137 12.24 -6.35 6.11
CA LEU A 137 11.02 -5.54 6.05
C LEU A 137 11.34 -4.05 5.83
N SER A 138 12.45 -3.57 6.38
CA SER A 138 12.88 -2.18 6.18
C SER A 138 13.11 -1.88 4.72
N ASP A 139 13.91 -2.71 4.04
CA ASP A 139 14.27 -2.51 2.63
C ASP A 139 13.04 -2.61 1.71
N LEU A 140 12.13 -3.53 2.03
CA LEU A 140 10.88 -3.69 1.28
C LEU A 140 9.98 -2.47 1.46
N LEU A 141 9.71 -2.07 2.72
CA LEU A 141 8.75 -0.99 3.01
C LEU A 141 9.25 0.39 2.60
N SER A 142 10.58 0.61 2.63
CA SER A 142 11.21 1.84 2.13
C SER A 142 11.33 1.87 0.60
N LEU A 143 11.10 0.73 -0.09
CA LEU A 143 11.30 0.60 -1.53
C LEU A 143 12.74 0.94 -1.98
N ASP A 144 13.73 0.75 -1.08
CA ASP A 144 15.11 1.11 -1.36
C ASP A 144 15.70 0.32 -2.54
N PHE A 145 15.24 -0.92 -2.72
CA PHE A 145 15.64 -1.76 -3.86
C PHE A 145 15.17 -1.21 -5.22
N CYS A 146 14.17 -0.31 -5.25
CA CYS A 146 13.74 0.36 -6.48
C CYS A 146 14.60 1.59 -6.82
N GLY A 147 15.43 2.08 -5.91
CA GLY A 147 16.28 3.25 -6.16
C GLY A 147 15.48 4.49 -6.59
N GLU A 148 15.76 4.99 -7.80
CA GLU A 148 15.09 6.15 -8.40
C GLU A 148 13.81 5.79 -9.16
N ASP A 149 13.53 4.49 -9.36
CA ASP A 149 12.37 4.00 -10.12
C ASP A 149 11.07 4.04 -9.29
N VAL A 150 11.00 4.93 -8.28
CA VAL A 150 9.83 5.18 -7.45
C VAL A 150 9.20 6.51 -7.82
N GLY A 151 8.14 6.45 -8.62
CA GLY A 151 7.35 7.61 -9.02
C GLY A 151 6.35 8.07 -7.94
N MET A 152 5.71 9.19 -8.22
CA MET A 152 4.77 9.83 -7.28
C MET A 152 3.33 9.70 -7.76
N LEU A 153 2.42 9.36 -6.83
CA LEU A 153 0.98 9.53 -6.95
C LEU A 153 0.54 10.82 -6.23
N HIS A 154 -0.57 11.38 -6.69
CA HIS A 154 -1.14 12.56 -6.04
C HIS A 154 -1.53 12.25 -4.58
N PRO A 155 -1.21 13.12 -3.59
CA PRO A 155 -1.45 12.89 -2.16
C PRO A 155 -2.89 12.56 -1.77
N LYS A 156 -3.89 12.91 -2.60
CA LYS A 156 -5.30 12.56 -2.35
C LYS A 156 -5.57 11.04 -2.28
N TRP A 157 -4.64 10.21 -2.76
CA TRP A 157 -4.80 8.77 -2.86
C TRP A 157 -4.28 7.98 -1.65
N ASN A 158 -3.78 8.65 -0.62
CA ASN A 158 -3.42 8.03 0.66
C ASN A 158 -3.40 9.10 1.76
N ARG A 159 -4.57 9.53 2.24
CA ARG A 159 -4.69 10.53 3.31
C ARG A 159 -4.67 9.84 4.66
N LEU A 160 -3.65 10.11 5.46
CA LEU A 160 -3.45 9.58 6.81
C LEU A 160 -4.31 10.40 7.79
N VAL A 161 -5.58 10.00 7.95
CA VAL A 161 -6.60 10.81 8.63
C VAL A 161 -6.32 10.96 10.11
N ASP A 162 -5.93 9.87 10.76
CA ASP A 162 -5.59 9.81 12.18
C ASP A 162 -4.25 10.46 12.52
N GLU A 163 -3.42 10.72 11.52
CA GLU A 163 -2.17 11.47 11.63
C GLU A 163 -2.33 12.97 11.33
N GLY A 164 -3.56 13.44 11.33
CA GLY A 164 -3.92 14.87 11.21
C GLY A 164 -3.85 15.42 9.80
N GLN A 165 -3.83 14.56 8.78
CA GLN A 165 -4.03 15.01 7.41
C GLN A 165 -5.52 15.28 7.16
N SER A 166 -5.79 16.18 6.23
CA SER A 166 -7.16 16.50 5.84
C SER A 166 -7.90 15.26 5.33
N SER A 167 -9.16 15.07 5.75
CA SER A 167 -10.06 14.05 5.20
C SER A 167 -10.53 14.33 3.76
N HIS A 168 -10.16 15.50 3.19
CA HIS A 168 -10.40 15.80 1.78
C HIS A 168 -9.45 15.00 0.89
N GLY A 169 -9.82 13.76 0.60
CA GLY A 169 -9.04 12.83 -0.21
C GLY A 169 -9.93 11.83 -0.92
N LYS A 170 -9.32 11.03 -1.78
CA LYS A 170 -10.00 9.97 -2.53
C LYS A 170 -9.71 8.58 -1.96
N VAL A 171 -8.67 8.44 -1.14
CA VAL A 171 -8.46 7.30 -0.23
C VAL A 171 -8.15 7.85 1.14
N LEU A 172 -8.96 7.47 2.11
CA LEU A 172 -8.74 7.73 3.52
C LEU A 172 -8.10 6.50 4.17
N HIS A 173 -7.10 6.72 5.03
CA HIS A 173 -6.30 5.67 5.65
C HIS A 173 -6.13 5.95 7.15
N TRP A 174 -6.48 4.99 7.99
CA TRP A 174 -6.40 5.06 9.46
C TRP A 174 -5.26 4.18 9.97
N THR A 175 -4.05 4.71 9.97
CA THR A 175 -2.81 3.94 10.26
C THR A 175 -2.66 3.51 11.70
N ALA A 176 -3.39 4.14 12.63
CA ALA A 176 -3.36 3.81 14.06
C ALA A 176 -4.48 2.84 14.48
N GLY A 177 -5.38 2.50 13.58
CA GLY A 177 -6.53 1.62 13.77
C GLY A 177 -7.81 2.18 13.17
N ILE A 178 -8.73 1.31 12.77
CA ILE A 178 -10.00 1.72 12.20
C ILE A 178 -10.87 2.44 13.24
N PRO A 179 -11.65 3.47 12.86
CA PRO A 179 -12.52 4.20 13.77
C PRO A 179 -13.80 3.39 14.06
N ALA A 180 -13.67 2.21 14.64
CA ALA A 180 -14.77 1.29 14.88
C ALA A 180 -15.09 1.14 16.38
N PHE A 181 -14.44 1.93 17.23
CA PHE A 181 -14.56 1.81 18.69
C PHE A 181 -14.69 3.19 19.35
#